data_f61eaad796b357f850ce88a1884a79a3
#
_entry.id   f61eaad796b357f850ce88a1884a79a3
#
_cell.length_a   1.000
_cell.length_b   1.000
_cell.length_c   1.000
_cell.angle_alpha   90.00
_cell.angle_beta   90.00
_cell.angle_gamma   90.00
#
_symmetry.space_group_name_H-M   'P 1'
#
loop_
_entity.id
_entity.type
_entity.pdbx_description
1 polymer ?
#
loop_
_entity_poly.entity_id
_entity_poly.type
_entity_poly.pdbx_seq_one_letter_code
_entity_poly.pdbx_strand_id
1 'polypeptide(L)'
;MEKKVLTMPIKEEDVRELKLGDVVYLTGHIFTSRDMGHLRIRQLLEKGEPLPKDFNGAAIFHAGPVCLKNEDGSWRLNVIGPTTSIRMEPYADMVGKLGVKAVVGKGGMEKDTLAACEKYGYVYLQAAPGCAAKLAQGIKGIQDVTWFEMGMPEALWDLEAVEFGPLVVGMDTHRNSIYKNLKEAAFKKLDEIYPA
;
A
#
# COMPACT_ATOMS: atom_id res chain seq x y z
N MET A 1 -13.95 16.26 -7.92
CA MET A 1 -12.80 16.03 -7.00
C MET A 1 -11.53 16.29 -7.80
N GLU A 2 -10.65 17.10 -7.26
CA GLU A 2 -9.36 17.38 -7.89
C GLU A 2 -8.48 16.15 -7.85
N LYS A 3 -7.80 15.86 -8.96
CA LYS A 3 -6.86 14.75 -9.07
C LYS A 3 -5.56 15.15 -8.39
N LYS A 4 -5.15 14.39 -7.37
CA LYS A 4 -3.85 14.58 -6.71
C LYS A 4 -2.87 13.53 -7.20
N VAL A 5 -1.68 13.94 -7.61
CA VAL A 5 -0.61 13.03 -8.06
C VAL A 5 0.55 13.14 -7.09
N LEU A 6 0.91 12.00 -6.47
CA LEU A 6 2.12 11.89 -5.65
C LEU A 6 3.23 11.23 -6.48
N THR A 7 4.37 11.91 -6.54
CA THR A 7 5.55 11.40 -7.28
C THR A 7 6.63 10.93 -6.31
N MET A 8 7.11 9.70 -6.48
CA MET A 8 8.19 9.14 -5.66
C MET A 8 9.56 9.75 -6.03
N PRO A 9 10.42 10.04 -5.06
CA PRO A 9 10.17 9.90 -3.61
C PRO A 9 9.16 10.93 -3.10
N ILE A 10 8.11 10.42 -2.42
CA ILE A 10 7.02 11.25 -1.90
C ILE A 10 7.54 12.04 -0.70
N LYS A 11 7.24 13.33 -0.64
CA LYS A 11 7.56 14.19 0.50
C LYS A 11 6.50 14.05 1.58
N GLU A 12 6.92 14.18 2.82
CA GLU A 12 6.01 14.11 3.97
C GLU A 12 4.96 15.24 3.95
N GLU A 13 5.36 16.42 3.49
CA GLU A 13 4.50 17.58 3.35
C GLU A 13 3.29 17.28 2.46
N ASP A 14 3.53 16.67 1.27
CA ASP A 14 2.47 16.31 0.33
C ASP A 14 1.48 15.30 0.92
N VAL A 15 2.00 14.38 1.76
CA VAL A 15 1.17 13.37 2.43
C VAL A 15 0.32 13.99 3.53
N ARG A 16 0.87 14.93 4.29
CA ARG A 16 0.16 15.61 5.39
C ARG A 16 -0.97 16.54 4.93
N GLU A 17 -0.96 16.95 3.67
CA GLU A 17 -2.05 17.72 3.07
C GLU A 17 -3.25 16.87 2.64
N LEU A 18 -3.08 15.54 2.57
CA LEU A 18 -4.13 14.61 2.15
C LEU A 18 -5.20 14.45 3.24
N LYS A 19 -6.44 14.33 2.79
CA LYS A 19 -7.64 14.13 3.64
C LYS A 19 -8.40 12.89 3.21
N LEU A 20 -9.17 12.32 4.13
CA LEU A 20 -10.07 11.21 3.82
C LEU A 20 -10.90 11.49 2.57
N GLY A 21 -10.95 10.50 1.69
CA GLY A 21 -11.73 10.56 0.45
C GLY A 21 -11.03 11.26 -0.72
N ASP A 22 -9.86 11.87 -0.51
CA ASP A 22 -9.07 12.40 -1.62
C ASP A 22 -8.74 11.29 -2.62
N VAL A 23 -8.80 11.62 -3.91
CA VAL A 23 -8.43 10.71 -5.00
C VAL A 23 -6.99 10.97 -5.40
N VAL A 24 -6.16 9.93 -5.24
CA VAL A 24 -4.72 9.99 -5.42
C VAL A 24 -4.28 9.08 -6.56
N TYR A 25 -3.27 9.52 -7.29
CA TYR A 25 -2.52 8.73 -8.26
C TYR A 25 -1.06 8.73 -7.90
N LEU A 26 -0.36 7.61 -8.13
CA LEU A 26 1.05 7.45 -7.81
C LEU A 26 1.90 7.39 -9.08
N THR A 27 3.04 8.07 -9.09
CA THR A 27 4.02 8.03 -10.18
C THR A 27 5.41 7.79 -9.62
N GLY A 28 6.17 6.86 -10.22
CA GLY A 28 7.50 6.44 -9.81
C GLY A 28 7.53 4.98 -9.35
N HIS A 29 8.47 4.62 -8.46
CA HIS A 29 8.67 3.23 -8.03
C HIS A 29 7.70 2.82 -6.92
N ILE A 30 6.92 1.76 -7.17
CA ILE A 30 6.03 1.12 -6.19
C ILE A 30 6.56 -0.29 -5.91
N PHE A 31 6.75 -0.62 -4.64
CA PHE A 31 7.14 -1.96 -4.22
C PHE A 31 5.92 -2.79 -3.83
N THR A 32 5.85 -4.07 -4.29
CA THR A 32 4.85 -4.97 -3.75
C THR A 32 5.37 -5.66 -2.49
N SER A 33 4.55 -5.77 -1.47
CA SER A 33 4.88 -6.57 -0.30
C SER A 33 3.61 -7.08 0.36
N ARG A 34 3.61 -8.37 0.69
CA ARG A 34 2.54 -9.06 1.40
C ARG A 34 3.06 -9.67 2.69
N ASP A 35 2.39 -10.71 3.16
CA ASP A 35 2.68 -11.37 4.44
C ASP A 35 4.15 -11.78 4.58
N MET A 36 4.67 -12.55 3.61
CA MET A 36 6.05 -13.04 3.64
C MET A 36 7.07 -11.93 3.39
N GLY A 37 6.76 -10.98 2.51
CA GLY A 37 7.62 -9.83 2.25
C GLY A 37 7.81 -8.96 3.49
N HIS A 38 6.74 -8.61 4.19
CA HIS A 38 6.80 -7.85 5.44
C HIS A 38 7.55 -8.62 6.55
N LEU A 39 7.27 -9.92 6.68
CA LEU A 39 7.98 -10.78 7.63
C LEU A 39 9.49 -10.78 7.34
N ARG A 40 9.90 -10.92 6.08
CA ARG A 40 11.31 -10.94 5.69
C ARG A 40 12.01 -9.62 5.93
N ILE A 41 11.36 -8.50 5.61
CA ILE A 41 11.87 -7.16 5.93
C ILE A 41 12.13 -7.06 7.44
N ARG A 42 11.15 -7.44 8.28
CA ARG A 42 11.31 -7.44 9.74
C ARG A 42 12.50 -8.28 10.20
N GLN A 43 12.64 -9.49 9.68
CA GLN A 43 13.74 -10.40 10.04
C GLN A 43 15.11 -9.82 9.67
N LEU A 44 15.24 -9.16 8.52
CA LEU A 44 16.48 -8.49 8.11
C LEU A 44 16.82 -7.34 9.06
N LEU A 45 15.82 -6.51 9.41
CA LEU A 45 16.00 -5.40 10.36
C LEU A 45 16.41 -5.90 11.76
N GLU A 46 15.78 -6.97 12.26
CA GLU A 46 16.10 -7.57 13.55
C GLU A 46 17.54 -8.14 13.60
N LYS A 47 18.05 -8.61 12.47
CA LYS A 47 19.43 -9.10 12.33
C LYS A 47 20.45 -8.02 12.01
N GLY A 48 20.02 -6.77 11.73
CA GLY A 48 20.90 -5.71 11.25
C GLY A 48 21.43 -5.94 9.83
N GLU A 49 20.75 -6.78 9.05
CA GLU A 49 21.12 -7.07 7.66
C GLU A 49 20.58 -5.98 6.72
N PRO A 50 21.28 -5.68 5.60
CA PRO A 50 20.83 -4.66 4.65
C PRO A 50 19.54 -5.05 3.96
N LEU A 51 18.67 -4.08 3.74
CA LEU A 51 17.47 -4.26 2.93
C LEU A 51 17.82 -4.24 1.44
N PRO A 52 17.09 -5.00 0.61
CA PRO A 52 17.37 -5.06 -0.84
C PRO A 52 16.98 -3.79 -1.60
N LYS A 53 16.14 -2.95 -1.01
CA LYS A 53 15.62 -1.71 -1.59
C LYS A 53 15.60 -0.59 -0.55
N ASP A 54 15.69 0.65 -1.04
CA ASP A 54 15.39 1.84 -0.22
C ASP A 54 13.89 2.12 -0.29
N PHE A 55 13.24 2.14 0.87
CA PHE A 55 11.81 2.41 0.99
C PHE A 55 11.50 3.87 1.35
N ASN A 56 12.52 4.70 1.53
CA ASN A 56 12.31 6.09 1.93
C ASN A 56 11.59 6.88 0.82
N GLY A 57 10.47 7.49 1.17
CA GLY A 57 9.60 8.20 0.21
C GLY A 57 8.84 7.28 -0.75
N ALA A 58 8.92 5.96 -0.58
CA ALA A 58 8.30 4.99 -1.49
C ALA A 58 6.83 4.73 -1.16
N ALA A 59 6.16 4.03 -2.07
CA ALA A 59 4.86 3.41 -1.85
C ALA A 59 5.01 1.88 -1.78
N ILE A 60 4.29 1.26 -0.83
CA ILE A 60 4.14 -0.20 -0.76
C ILE A 60 2.73 -0.58 -1.19
N PHE A 61 2.62 -1.49 -2.14
CA PHE A 61 1.36 -2.06 -2.57
C PHE A 61 1.19 -3.47 -1.99
N HIS A 62 0.19 -3.64 -1.14
CA HIS A 62 -0.24 -4.95 -0.64
C HIS A 62 -0.90 -5.71 -1.78
N ALA A 63 -0.09 -6.32 -2.62
CA ALA A 63 -0.53 -7.03 -3.82
C ALA A 63 0.42 -8.17 -4.17
N GLY A 64 -0.14 -9.17 -4.83
CA GLY A 64 0.63 -10.20 -5.52
C GLY A 64 0.34 -10.10 -7.02
N PRO A 65 1.29 -9.66 -7.84
CA PRO A 65 1.09 -9.53 -9.27
C PRO A 65 1.05 -10.91 -9.94
N VAL A 66 0.42 -10.96 -11.10
CA VAL A 66 0.61 -12.05 -12.08
C VAL A 66 1.51 -11.50 -13.17
N CYS A 67 2.73 -11.98 -13.20
CA CYS A 67 3.74 -11.60 -14.18
C CYS A 67 4.03 -12.76 -15.14
N LEU A 68 4.37 -12.43 -16.37
CA LEU A 68 4.76 -13.38 -17.38
C LEU A 68 6.20 -13.10 -17.79
N LYS A 69 6.97 -14.16 -17.96
CA LYS A 69 8.37 -14.05 -18.41
C LYS A 69 8.39 -14.02 -19.93
N ASN A 70 9.07 -13.04 -20.51
CA ASN A 70 9.29 -12.93 -21.94
C ASN A 70 10.43 -13.86 -22.39
N GLU A 71 10.56 -14.06 -23.70
CA GLU A 71 11.61 -14.89 -24.30
C GLU A 71 13.03 -14.37 -24.01
N ASP A 72 13.18 -13.04 -23.90
CA ASP A 72 14.43 -12.37 -23.54
C ASP A 72 14.77 -12.43 -22.04
N GLY A 73 13.94 -13.09 -21.24
CA GLY A 73 14.10 -13.23 -19.80
C GLY A 73 13.55 -12.05 -18.98
N SER A 74 13.10 -10.97 -19.59
CA SER A 74 12.43 -9.87 -18.91
C SER A 74 11.03 -10.27 -18.40
N TRP A 75 10.49 -9.46 -17.47
CA TRP A 75 9.15 -9.67 -16.94
C TRP A 75 8.16 -8.64 -17.51
N ARG A 76 6.95 -9.07 -17.79
CA ARG A 76 5.81 -8.19 -18.06
C ARG A 76 4.68 -8.44 -17.08
N LEU A 77 4.07 -7.35 -16.61
CA LEU A 77 2.89 -7.42 -15.76
C LEU A 77 1.66 -7.78 -16.59
N ASN A 78 0.91 -8.78 -16.14
CA ASN A 78 -0.38 -9.12 -16.73
C ASN A 78 -1.52 -8.46 -15.96
N VAL A 79 -1.61 -8.72 -14.65
CA VAL A 79 -2.59 -8.10 -13.76
C VAL A 79 -1.99 -7.88 -12.37
N ILE A 80 -2.49 -6.86 -11.65
CA ILE A 80 -2.14 -6.63 -10.26
C ILE A 80 -3.34 -6.04 -9.51
N GLY A 81 -3.71 -6.67 -8.41
CA GLY A 81 -4.83 -6.22 -7.59
C GLY A 81 -4.52 -6.27 -6.10
N PRO A 82 -5.21 -5.45 -5.29
CA PRO A 82 -4.95 -5.35 -3.87
C PRO A 82 -5.32 -6.64 -3.13
N THR A 83 -4.48 -7.05 -2.18
CA THR A 83 -4.82 -8.05 -1.17
C THR A 83 -5.37 -7.39 0.09
N THR A 84 -5.92 -8.18 1.00
CA THR A 84 -6.48 -7.71 2.29
C THR A 84 -5.37 -7.19 3.20
N SER A 85 -5.41 -5.91 3.52
CA SER A 85 -4.33 -5.19 4.18
C SER A 85 -4.23 -5.43 5.68
N ILE A 86 -5.33 -5.77 6.36
CA ILE A 86 -5.35 -5.96 7.82
C ILE A 86 -4.34 -7.00 8.33
N ARG A 87 -3.92 -7.95 7.49
CA ARG A 87 -2.90 -8.93 7.86
C ARG A 87 -1.52 -8.30 8.09
N MET A 88 -1.27 -7.14 7.47
CA MET A 88 -0.03 -6.37 7.62
C MET A 88 -0.09 -5.33 8.75
N GLU A 89 -1.20 -5.24 9.49
CA GLU A 89 -1.35 -4.34 10.66
C GLU A 89 -0.17 -4.43 11.65
N PRO A 90 0.35 -5.65 12.01
CA PRO A 90 1.47 -5.77 12.95
C PRO A 90 2.80 -5.16 12.46
N TYR A 91 2.87 -4.72 11.20
CA TYR A 91 4.07 -4.13 10.60
C TYR A 91 3.98 -2.60 10.45
N ALA A 92 2.89 -1.97 10.90
CA ALA A 92 2.62 -0.55 10.68
C ALA A 92 3.75 0.38 11.15
N ASP A 93 4.28 0.17 12.37
CA ASP A 93 5.40 0.97 12.91
C ASP A 93 6.71 0.71 12.13
N MET A 94 6.96 -0.53 11.72
CA MET A 94 8.10 -0.88 10.88
C MET A 94 8.05 -0.16 9.53
N VAL A 95 6.90 -0.20 8.86
CA VAL A 95 6.68 0.46 7.56
C VAL A 95 6.93 1.97 7.67
N GLY A 96 6.43 2.59 8.74
CA GLY A 96 6.70 4.00 9.01
C GLY A 96 8.17 4.32 9.26
N LYS A 97 8.89 3.48 10.02
CA LYS A 97 10.35 3.62 10.27
C LYS A 97 11.18 3.49 9.00
N LEU A 98 10.73 2.72 8.02
CA LEU A 98 11.37 2.61 6.71
C LEU A 98 11.22 3.88 5.85
N GLY A 99 10.45 4.86 6.29
CA GLY A 99 10.21 6.10 5.56
C GLY A 99 9.19 5.96 4.42
N VAL A 100 8.44 4.86 4.36
CA VAL A 100 7.34 4.69 3.42
C VAL A 100 6.31 5.81 3.61
N LYS A 101 5.79 6.34 2.51
CA LYS A 101 4.84 7.48 2.52
C LYS A 101 3.43 7.11 2.06
N ALA A 102 3.27 6.00 1.36
CA ALA A 102 1.96 5.50 0.96
C ALA A 102 1.90 3.96 1.07
N VAL A 103 0.84 3.47 1.67
CA VAL A 103 0.50 2.04 1.69
C VAL A 103 -0.77 1.85 0.89
N VAL A 104 -0.73 1.02 -0.14
CA VAL A 104 -1.88 0.75 -1.01
C VAL A 104 -2.41 -0.65 -0.74
N GLY A 105 -3.74 -0.79 -0.59
CA GLY A 105 -4.34 -2.09 -0.38
C GLY A 105 -5.86 -2.09 -0.42
N LYS A 106 -6.49 -3.07 0.20
CA LYS A 106 -7.96 -3.15 0.34
C LYS A 106 -8.40 -3.56 1.73
N GLY A 107 -9.65 -3.22 2.08
CA GLY A 107 -10.30 -3.64 3.32
C GLY A 107 -9.92 -2.83 4.55
N GLY A 108 -9.01 -1.87 4.41
CA GLY A 108 -8.55 -1.03 5.51
C GLY A 108 -7.54 -1.68 6.43
N MET A 109 -7.13 -0.90 7.39
CA MET A 109 -6.21 -1.23 8.48
C MET A 109 -6.82 -0.69 9.79
N GLU A 110 -6.16 -0.90 10.93
CA GLU A 110 -6.70 -0.55 12.24
C GLU A 110 -5.86 0.51 12.99
N LYS A 111 -5.91 0.45 14.31
CA LYS A 111 -5.37 1.47 15.24
C LYS A 111 -3.86 1.67 15.15
N ASP A 112 -3.10 0.60 14.92
CA ASP A 112 -1.64 0.68 14.91
C ASP A 112 -1.16 1.37 13.62
N THR A 113 -1.80 1.06 12.49
CA THR A 113 -1.58 1.79 11.24
C THR A 113 -2.00 3.25 11.36
N LEU A 114 -3.15 3.54 12.00
CA LEU A 114 -3.61 4.91 12.19
C LEU A 114 -2.64 5.74 13.03
N ALA A 115 -2.10 5.16 14.10
CA ALA A 115 -1.08 5.79 14.93
C ALA A 115 0.24 5.98 14.17
N ALA A 116 0.63 5.02 13.34
CA ALA A 116 1.83 5.10 12.53
C ALA A 116 1.70 6.14 11.39
N CYS A 117 0.52 6.28 10.77
CA CYS A 117 0.23 7.34 9.79
C CYS A 117 0.50 8.73 10.38
N GLU A 118 0.00 9.01 11.58
CA GLU A 118 0.23 10.28 12.29
C GLU A 118 1.72 10.47 12.62
N LYS A 119 2.33 9.45 13.22
CA LYS A 119 3.70 9.51 13.74
C LYS A 119 4.75 9.67 12.65
N TYR A 120 4.62 8.95 11.54
CA TYR A 120 5.64 8.86 10.50
C TYR A 120 5.28 9.61 9.20
N GLY A 121 4.09 10.19 9.13
CA GLY A 121 3.63 10.92 7.95
C GLY A 121 3.52 10.01 6.73
N TYR A 122 2.68 8.97 6.80
CA TYR A 122 2.25 8.19 5.65
C TYR A 122 0.73 8.00 5.62
N VAL A 123 0.18 7.61 4.49
CA VAL A 123 -1.26 7.38 4.31
C VAL A 123 -1.55 5.96 3.87
N TYR A 124 -2.75 5.49 4.23
CA TYR A 124 -3.31 4.29 3.64
C TYR A 124 -4.26 4.65 2.49
N LEU A 125 -3.96 4.13 1.32
CA LEU A 125 -4.68 4.34 0.07
C LEU A 125 -5.46 3.07 -0.29
N GLN A 126 -6.77 3.18 -0.39
CA GLN A 126 -7.61 2.07 -0.83
C GLN A 126 -7.60 1.97 -2.35
N ALA A 127 -7.21 0.81 -2.86
CA ALA A 127 -7.42 0.41 -4.24
C ALA A 127 -8.74 -0.38 -4.36
N ALA A 128 -9.50 -0.14 -5.40
CA ALA A 128 -10.76 -0.84 -5.63
C ALA A 128 -10.52 -2.33 -5.88
N PRO A 129 -11.19 -3.24 -5.15
CA PRO A 129 -11.13 -4.67 -5.44
C PRO A 129 -11.83 -4.99 -6.76
N GLY A 130 -11.37 -6.04 -7.45
CA GLY A 130 -11.92 -6.42 -8.75
C GLY A 130 -11.41 -5.64 -9.95
N CYS A 131 -10.60 -4.59 -9.74
CA CYS A 131 -10.07 -3.72 -10.78
C CYS A 131 -8.62 -4.04 -11.18
N ALA A 132 -8.15 -5.29 -11.01
CA ALA A 132 -6.76 -5.67 -11.21
C ALA A 132 -6.21 -5.36 -12.62
N ALA A 133 -7.00 -5.58 -13.66
CA ALA A 133 -6.63 -5.26 -15.03
C ALA A 133 -6.54 -3.74 -15.27
N LYS A 134 -7.42 -2.96 -14.63
CA LYS A 134 -7.40 -1.49 -14.73
C LYS A 134 -6.19 -0.91 -13.99
N LEU A 135 -5.90 -1.40 -12.80
CA LEU A 135 -4.74 -0.98 -12.01
C LEU A 135 -3.43 -1.31 -12.76
N ALA A 136 -3.35 -2.47 -13.40
CA ALA A 136 -2.18 -2.87 -14.19
C ALA A 136 -1.84 -1.86 -15.30
N GLN A 137 -2.81 -1.14 -15.86
CA GLN A 137 -2.56 -0.12 -16.89
C GLN A 137 -1.70 1.05 -16.41
N GLY A 138 -1.72 1.33 -15.09
CA GLY A 138 -0.88 2.35 -14.45
C GLY A 138 0.57 1.89 -14.24
N ILE A 139 0.89 0.61 -14.44
CA ILE A 139 2.25 0.07 -14.32
C ILE A 139 2.84 -0.03 -15.75
N LYS A 140 3.98 0.62 -15.96
CA LYS A 140 4.63 0.72 -17.27
C LYS A 140 5.78 -0.25 -17.44
N GLY A 141 6.38 -0.71 -16.34
CA GLY A 141 7.48 -1.64 -16.36
C GLY A 141 7.67 -2.36 -15.02
N ILE A 142 8.46 -3.42 -15.08
CA ILE A 142 9.00 -4.11 -13.92
C ILE A 142 10.49 -3.84 -13.94
N GLN A 143 10.99 -3.13 -12.93
CA GLN A 143 12.40 -2.77 -12.85
C GLN A 143 13.23 -3.90 -12.25
N ASP A 144 12.68 -4.61 -11.26
CA ASP A 144 13.37 -5.70 -10.59
C ASP A 144 12.39 -6.61 -9.84
N VAL A 145 12.87 -7.79 -9.48
CA VAL A 145 12.20 -8.73 -8.57
C VAL A 145 13.20 -9.32 -7.59
N THR A 146 12.90 -9.20 -6.31
CA THR A 146 13.70 -9.72 -5.21
C THR A 146 12.91 -10.79 -4.47
N TRP A 147 13.60 -11.83 -3.95
CA TRP A 147 12.98 -12.92 -3.17
C TRP A 147 11.94 -13.73 -3.96
N PHE A 148 12.22 -13.95 -5.24
CA PHE A 148 11.31 -14.74 -6.11
C PHE A 148 11.12 -16.18 -5.62
N GLU A 149 12.05 -16.71 -4.82
CA GLU A 149 11.94 -18.03 -4.19
C GLU A 149 10.75 -18.15 -3.23
N MET A 150 10.19 -17.03 -2.75
CA MET A 150 8.95 -17.02 -1.95
C MET A 150 7.69 -17.23 -2.79
N GLY A 151 7.85 -17.33 -4.11
CA GLY A 151 6.78 -17.39 -5.10
C GLY A 151 6.34 -16.03 -5.60
N MET A 152 5.85 -16.01 -6.83
CA MET A 152 5.46 -14.78 -7.56
C MET A 152 4.57 -13.81 -6.75
N PRO A 153 3.53 -14.25 -6.00
CA PRO A 153 2.69 -13.32 -5.25
C PRO A 153 3.32 -12.73 -3.99
N GLU A 154 4.39 -13.34 -3.47
CA GLU A 154 5.05 -12.93 -2.22
C GLU A 154 6.40 -12.25 -2.47
N ALA A 155 6.94 -12.36 -3.67
CA ALA A 155 8.16 -11.68 -4.07
C ALA A 155 8.01 -10.16 -3.98
N LEU A 156 9.11 -9.48 -3.73
CA LEU A 156 9.20 -8.01 -3.73
C LEU A 156 9.44 -7.56 -5.18
N TRP A 157 8.42 -7.05 -5.80
CA TRP A 157 8.47 -6.47 -7.15
C TRP A 157 8.68 -4.97 -7.08
N ASP A 158 9.60 -4.46 -7.86
CA ASP A 158 9.84 -3.04 -8.10
C ASP A 158 9.16 -2.65 -9.41
N LEU A 159 8.08 -1.90 -9.31
CA LEU A 159 7.18 -1.57 -10.40
C LEU A 159 7.30 -0.09 -10.75
N GLU A 160 7.48 0.22 -12.03
CA GLU A 160 7.41 1.58 -12.55
C GLU A 160 5.95 1.98 -12.78
N ALA A 161 5.46 2.92 -11.99
CA ALA A 161 4.11 3.43 -12.05
C ALA A 161 4.04 4.81 -12.73
N VAL A 162 3.01 5.01 -13.55
CA VAL A 162 2.65 6.32 -14.11
C VAL A 162 1.17 6.52 -13.91
N GLU A 163 0.84 7.49 -13.05
CA GLU A 163 -0.55 7.77 -12.66
C GLU A 163 -1.32 6.51 -12.23
N PHE A 164 -0.67 5.66 -11.43
CA PHE A 164 -1.28 4.46 -10.89
C PHE A 164 -2.43 4.79 -9.95
N GLY A 165 -3.63 4.42 -10.32
CA GLY A 165 -4.86 4.72 -9.60
C GLY A 165 -6.12 4.55 -10.47
N PRO A 166 -7.27 5.12 -10.07
CA PRO A 166 -7.47 5.96 -8.88
C PRO A 166 -7.37 5.20 -7.56
N LEU A 167 -6.80 5.83 -6.55
CA LEU A 167 -6.72 5.36 -5.19
C LEU A 167 -7.43 6.35 -4.27
N VAL A 168 -8.02 5.89 -3.18
CA VAL A 168 -8.75 6.75 -2.24
C VAL A 168 -8.06 6.76 -0.89
N VAL A 169 -7.82 7.95 -0.32
CA VAL A 169 -7.28 8.08 1.04
C VAL A 169 -8.29 7.48 2.03
N GLY A 170 -7.95 6.33 2.57
CA GLY A 170 -8.75 5.59 3.54
C GLY A 170 -8.36 5.85 4.99
N MET A 171 -7.09 6.18 5.24
CA MET A 171 -6.57 6.62 6.53
C MET A 171 -5.53 7.70 6.29
N ASP A 172 -5.62 8.82 7.03
CA ASP A 172 -4.75 9.99 6.87
C ASP A 172 -3.82 10.20 8.07
N THR A 173 -2.95 11.21 7.96
CA THR A 173 -1.99 11.59 9.00
C THR A 173 -2.60 12.37 10.18
N HIS A 174 -3.91 12.65 10.12
CA HIS A 174 -4.67 13.40 11.13
C HIS A 174 -5.52 12.47 12.01
N ARG A 175 -5.21 11.16 12.01
CA ARG A 175 -5.94 10.11 12.74
C ARG A 175 -7.37 9.89 12.27
N ASN A 176 -7.69 10.24 11.04
CA ASN A 176 -8.99 9.94 10.46
C ASN A 176 -8.94 8.59 9.71
N SER A 177 -10.03 7.83 9.78
CA SER A 177 -10.18 6.53 9.12
C SER A 177 -11.60 6.34 8.63
N ILE A 178 -11.78 6.13 7.33
CA ILE A 178 -13.08 5.78 6.75
C ILE A 178 -13.62 4.50 7.40
N TYR A 179 -12.75 3.53 7.64
CA TYR A 179 -13.13 2.22 8.20
C TYR A 179 -13.62 2.33 9.65
N LYS A 180 -12.93 3.12 10.48
CA LYS A 180 -13.35 3.40 11.86
C LYS A 180 -14.72 4.09 11.86
N ASN A 181 -14.88 5.14 11.08
CA ASN A 181 -16.11 5.91 11.00
C ASN A 181 -17.31 5.04 10.56
N LEU A 182 -17.11 4.19 9.54
CA LEU A 182 -18.14 3.25 9.07
C LEU A 182 -18.48 2.19 10.13
N LYS A 183 -17.48 1.66 10.82
CA LYS A 183 -17.69 0.68 11.91
C LYS A 183 -18.49 1.27 13.04
N GLU A 184 -18.15 2.47 13.51
CA GLU A 184 -18.86 3.19 14.57
C GLU A 184 -20.33 3.49 14.17
N ALA A 185 -20.53 3.97 12.93
CA ALA A 185 -21.87 4.22 12.39
C ALA A 185 -22.71 2.93 12.30
N ALA A 186 -22.08 1.82 11.89
CA ALA A 186 -22.76 0.51 11.78
C ALA A 186 -23.18 -0.01 13.16
N PHE A 187 -22.33 0.08 14.19
CA PHE A 187 -22.69 -0.34 15.55
C PHE A 187 -23.81 0.52 16.11
N LYS A 188 -23.73 1.85 15.96
CA LYS A 188 -24.82 2.73 16.38
C LYS A 188 -26.15 2.35 15.73
N LYS A 189 -26.12 2.01 14.44
CA LYS A 189 -27.33 1.59 13.71
C LYS A 189 -27.83 0.22 14.19
N LEU A 190 -26.92 -0.68 14.54
CA LEU A 190 -27.29 -1.99 15.10
C LEU A 190 -28.02 -1.85 16.44
N ASP A 191 -27.52 -0.99 17.34
CA ASP A 191 -28.15 -0.71 18.63
C ASP A 191 -29.54 -0.07 18.47
N GLU A 192 -29.76 0.74 17.43
CA GLU A 192 -31.09 1.28 17.09
C GLU A 192 -32.08 0.18 16.64
N ILE A 193 -31.60 -0.83 15.90
CA ILE A 193 -32.43 -1.92 15.36
C ILE A 193 -32.69 -3.01 16.41
N TYR A 194 -31.70 -3.29 17.24
CA TYR A 194 -31.74 -4.30 18.31
C TYR A 194 -31.36 -3.65 19.65
N PRO A 195 -32.27 -2.84 20.22
CA PRO A 195 -32.02 -2.28 21.54
C PRO A 195 -31.94 -3.42 22.60
N ALA A 196 -30.95 -3.29 23.52
CA ALA A 196 -30.73 -4.26 24.59
C ALA A 196 -31.92 -4.32 25.59
#